data_d22e18b4b7511c040c49575818af3fd0
#
_entry.id   d22e18b4b7511c040c49575818af3fd0
#
_cell.length_a   1.000
_cell.length_b   1.000
_cell.length_c   1.000
_cell.angle_alpha   90.00
_cell.angle_beta   90.00
_cell.angle_gamma   90.00
#
_symmetry.space_group_name_H-M   'P 1'
#
loop_
_entity.id
_entity.type
_entity.pdbx_description
1 polymer ?
#
loop_
_entity_poly.entity_id
_entity_poly.type
_entity_poly.pdbx_seq_one_letter_code
_entity_poly.pdbx_strand_id
1 'polypeptide(L)'
;MAFNSREYSYCDVQATILGRPLTGLRGIEYTAKKSKEALFGAGVNPKSIQHGRREYEGTLTVLQSEMEALNRAAKEAGYTDCLDLEFDIVVTYTSGETVTTDIIRCASITEFPKGMKEGDLNSEHALPFIALGIDTNVTA
;
A
#
# COMPACT_ATOMS: atom_id res chain seq x y z
N MET A 1 -30.95 5.39 11.48
CA MET A 1 -29.56 5.27 11.00
C MET A 1 -29.06 6.63 10.52
N ALA A 2 -27.97 7.08 11.09
CA ALA A 2 -27.37 8.34 10.65
C ALA A 2 -26.55 8.06 9.37
N PHE A 3 -26.73 8.90 8.37
CA PHE A 3 -25.98 8.82 7.13
C PHE A 3 -24.82 9.81 7.17
N ASN A 4 -23.59 9.30 7.02
CA ASN A 4 -22.39 10.13 6.99
C ASN A 4 -21.94 10.26 5.53
N SER A 5 -22.06 11.47 4.98
CA SER A 5 -21.70 11.78 3.60
C SER A 5 -20.28 12.33 3.45
N ARG A 6 -19.54 12.43 4.57
CA ARG A 6 -18.17 12.93 4.53
C ARG A 6 -17.25 11.91 3.87
N GLU A 7 -16.49 12.36 2.88
CA GLU A 7 -15.47 11.54 2.24
C GLU A 7 -14.15 11.62 3.00
N TYR A 8 -13.31 10.62 2.81
CA TYR A 8 -11.98 10.58 3.41
C TYR A 8 -11.07 11.60 2.78
N SER A 9 -10.32 12.32 3.59
CA SER A 9 -9.26 13.21 3.14
C SER A 9 -7.90 12.60 3.49
N TYR A 10 -6.84 13.15 2.94
CA TYR A 10 -5.50 12.65 3.20
C TYR A 10 -5.12 12.71 4.69
N CYS A 11 -5.53 13.75 5.40
CA CYS A 11 -5.21 13.86 6.83
C CYS A 11 -5.96 12.85 7.71
N ASP A 12 -6.95 12.15 7.15
CA ASP A 12 -7.67 11.09 7.86
C ASP A 12 -6.99 9.72 7.69
N VAL A 13 -5.88 9.65 6.96
CA VAL A 13 -5.17 8.40 6.65
C VAL A 13 -3.88 8.32 7.45
N GLN A 14 -3.66 7.18 8.10
CA GLN A 14 -2.41 6.90 8.81
C GLN A 14 -1.88 5.55 8.35
N ALA A 15 -0.57 5.47 8.15
CA ALA A 15 0.09 4.21 7.81
C ALA A 15 1.18 3.92 8.84
N THR A 16 1.33 2.64 9.20
CA THR A 16 2.31 2.17 10.16
C THR A 16 3.12 1.04 9.52
N ILE A 17 4.44 1.13 9.59
CA ILE A 17 5.37 0.11 9.11
C ILE A 17 6.33 -0.23 10.24
N LEU A 18 6.49 -1.53 10.51
CA LEU A 18 7.40 -2.03 11.55
C LEU A 18 7.11 -1.43 12.94
N GLY A 19 5.82 -1.21 13.22
CA GLY A 19 5.39 -0.64 14.51
C GLY A 19 5.64 0.86 14.63
N ARG A 20 6.07 1.51 13.57
CA ARG A 20 6.38 2.94 13.55
C ARG A 20 5.42 3.69 12.62
N PRO A 21 4.74 4.74 13.09
CA PRO A 21 3.91 5.55 12.21
C PRO A 21 4.76 6.27 11.16
N LEU A 22 4.27 6.34 9.93
CA LEU A 22 4.93 7.06 8.85
C LEU A 22 4.53 8.53 8.85
N THR A 23 5.26 9.35 9.57
CA THR A 23 4.97 10.80 9.63
C THR A 23 5.40 11.52 8.35
N GLY A 24 6.35 10.95 7.62
CA GLY A 24 6.80 11.49 6.34
C GLY A 24 6.05 10.94 5.13
N LEU A 25 4.87 10.35 5.33
CA LEU A 25 4.06 9.81 4.26
C LEU A 25 3.43 10.92 3.44
N ARG A 26 3.64 10.88 2.12
CA ARG A 26 3.04 11.81 1.18
C ARG A 26 1.87 11.20 0.40
N GLY A 27 1.84 9.90 0.29
CA GLY A 27 0.74 9.20 -0.35
C GLY A 27 0.90 7.71 -0.24
N ILE A 28 -0.20 7.00 -0.29
CA ILE A 28 -0.21 5.55 -0.34
C ILE A 28 -1.33 5.09 -1.27
N GLU A 29 -1.00 4.16 -2.14
CA GLU A 29 -1.94 3.55 -3.06
C GLU A 29 -1.66 2.06 -3.08
N TYR A 30 -2.71 1.26 -3.05
CA TYR A 30 -2.56 -0.18 -3.15
C TYR A 30 -3.75 -0.77 -3.88
N THR A 31 -3.50 -1.84 -4.61
CA THR A 31 -4.49 -2.47 -5.48
C THR A 31 -4.47 -3.98 -5.29
N ALA A 32 -5.65 -4.56 -5.11
CA ALA A 32 -5.85 -5.99 -5.13
C ALA A 32 -6.47 -6.35 -6.47
N LYS A 33 -5.86 -7.29 -7.17
CA LYS A 33 -6.33 -7.74 -8.49
C LYS A 33 -6.60 -9.23 -8.47
N LYS A 34 -7.59 -9.64 -9.23
CA LYS A 34 -7.88 -11.05 -9.46
C LYS A 34 -8.15 -11.26 -10.93
N SER A 35 -7.43 -12.15 -11.55
CA SER A 35 -7.63 -12.50 -12.94
C SER A 35 -8.99 -13.18 -13.11
N LYS A 36 -9.78 -12.70 -14.06
CA LYS A 36 -11.11 -13.26 -14.34
C LYS A 36 -11.31 -13.32 -15.84
N GLU A 37 -12.00 -14.37 -16.28
CA GLU A 37 -12.28 -14.57 -17.69
C GLU A 37 -13.71 -15.06 -17.84
N ALA A 38 -14.43 -14.51 -18.81
CA ALA A 38 -15.77 -14.97 -19.15
C ALA A 38 -15.67 -16.24 -20.01
N LEU A 39 -16.35 -17.29 -19.59
CA LEU A 39 -16.43 -18.54 -20.35
C LEU A 39 -17.71 -18.54 -21.17
N PHE A 40 -17.57 -18.69 -22.49
CA PHE A 40 -18.69 -18.76 -23.40
C PHE A 40 -18.96 -20.20 -23.82
N GLY A 41 -20.25 -20.57 -23.84
CA GLY A 41 -20.70 -21.79 -24.45
C GLY A 41 -21.39 -21.49 -25.79
N ALA A 42 -22.37 -22.26 -26.17
CA ALA A 42 -23.21 -21.96 -27.31
C ALA A 42 -24.14 -20.82 -26.93
N GLY A 43 -24.18 -19.75 -27.76
CA GLY A 43 -25.03 -18.60 -27.51
C GLY A 43 -24.24 -17.30 -27.41
N VAL A 44 -24.92 -16.18 -27.19
CA VAL A 44 -24.33 -14.84 -27.18
C VAL A 44 -23.92 -14.38 -25.78
N ASN A 45 -24.43 -15.00 -24.74
CA ASN A 45 -24.13 -14.63 -23.35
C ASN A 45 -23.08 -15.53 -22.74
N PRO A 46 -22.19 -14.99 -21.87
CA PRO A 46 -21.23 -15.82 -21.17
C PRO A 46 -21.93 -16.79 -20.22
N LYS A 47 -21.39 -18.00 -20.13
CA LYS A 47 -21.93 -19.08 -19.30
C LYS A 47 -21.47 -18.94 -17.84
N SER A 48 -20.24 -18.55 -17.62
CA SER A 48 -19.67 -18.39 -16.28
C SER A 48 -18.46 -17.49 -16.33
N ILE A 49 -18.01 -17.06 -15.15
CA ILE A 49 -16.79 -16.30 -14.97
C ILE A 49 -15.77 -17.22 -14.31
N GLN A 50 -14.65 -17.43 -14.98
CA GLN A 50 -13.55 -18.23 -14.46
C GLN A 50 -12.62 -17.33 -13.65
N HIS A 51 -12.18 -17.80 -12.49
CA HIS A 51 -11.34 -17.07 -11.58
C HIS A 51 -9.90 -17.58 -11.65
N GLY A 52 -8.96 -16.67 -11.73
CA GLY A 52 -7.55 -16.97 -11.78
C GLY A 52 -6.80 -16.54 -10.53
N ARG A 53 -5.55 -16.15 -10.71
CA ARG A 53 -4.66 -15.75 -9.62
C ARG A 53 -4.99 -14.37 -9.07
N ARG A 54 -4.63 -14.16 -7.82
CA ARG A 54 -4.68 -12.86 -7.17
C ARG A 54 -3.30 -12.23 -7.19
N GLU A 55 -3.27 -10.92 -7.40
CA GLU A 55 -2.05 -10.13 -7.33
C GLU A 55 -2.30 -8.89 -6.48
N TYR A 56 -1.29 -8.51 -5.71
CA TYR A 56 -1.37 -7.36 -4.82
C TYR A 56 -0.17 -6.48 -5.05
N GLU A 57 -0.41 -5.22 -5.30
CA GLU A 57 0.65 -4.25 -5.56
C GLU A 57 0.24 -2.87 -5.07
N GLY A 58 1.21 -1.99 -4.96
CA GLY A 58 0.94 -0.62 -4.56
C GLY A 58 2.16 0.26 -4.69
N THR A 59 1.97 1.52 -4.33
CA THR A 59 3.02 2.52 -4.33
C THR A 59 2.93 3.33 -3.04
N LEU A 60 4.07 3.48 -2.39
CA LEU A 60 4.22 4.26 -1.19
C LEU A 60 5.06 5.49 -1.51
N THR A 61 4.47 6.68 -1.41
CA THR A 61 5.19 7.93 -1.64
C THR A 61 5.57 8.55 -0.32
N VAL A 62 6.87 8.69 -0.09
CA VAL A 62 7.40 9.14 1.19
C VAL A 62 8.48 10.19 0.99
N LEU A 63 8.76 10.94 2.04
CA LEU A 63 9.92 11.83 2.08
C LEU A 63 11.18 10.98 2.23
N GLN A 64 12.30 11.51 1.76
CA GLN A 64 13.57 10.78 1.77
C GLN A 64 13.97 10.29 3.16
N SER A 65 13.66 11.04 4.20
CA SER A 65 13.97 10.63 5.57
C SER A 65 13.30 9.31 5.97
N GLU A 66 12.09 9.06 5.50
CA GLU A 66 11.39 7.79 5.75
C GLU A 66 12.03 6.63 4.98
N MET A 67 12.43 6.89 3.73
CA MET A 67 13.14 5.89 2.92
C MET A 67 14.48 5.53 3.55
N GLU A 68 15.20 6.50 4.05
CA GLU A 68 16.47 6.27 4.76
C GLU A 68 16.27 5.48 6.05
N ALA A 69 15.16 5.72 6.76
CA ALA A 69 14.81 4.95 7.95
C ALA A 69 14.55 3.48 7.61
N LEU A 70 13.88 3.21 6.49
CA LEU A 70 13.66 1.84 6.01
C LEU A 70 14.99 1.16 5.64
N ASN A 71 15.88 1.88 4.97
CA ASN A 71 17.20 1.36 4.63
C ASN A 71 18.04 1.06 5.89
N ARG A 72 17.97 1.90 6.90
CA ARG A 72 18.66 1.66 8.17
C ARG A 72 18.10 0.44 8.88
N ALA A 73 16.78 0.30 8.92
CA ALA A 73 16.14 -0.87 9.54
C ALA A 73 16.56 -2.15 8.82
N ALA A 74 16.65 -2.13 7.49
CA ALA A 74 17.09 -3.27 6.71
C ALA A 74 18.54 -3.64 7.03
N LYS A 75 19.42 -2.67 7.15
CA LYS A 75 20.83 -2.91 7.48
C LYS A 75 21.00 -3.45 8.90
N GLU A 76 20.22 -2.98 9.85
CA GLU A 76 20.22 -3.49 11.22
C GLU A 76 19.77 -4.95 11.26
N ALA A 77 18.89 -5.36 10.37
CA ALA A 77 18.43 -6.73 10.24
C ALA A 77 19.38 -7.62 9.44
N GLY A 78 20.49 -7.08 8.92
CA GLY A 78 21.48 -7.84 8.17
C GLY A 78 21.29 -7.84 6.66
N TYR A 79 20.36 -7.07 6.14
CA TYR A 79 20.13 -6.97 4.69
C TYR A 79 20.94 -5.84 4.08
N THR A 80 21.05 -5.86 2.76
CA THR A 80 21.79 -4.83 2.02
C THR A 80 21.04 -3.49 2.01
N ASP A 81 19.74 -3.54 1.75
CA ASP A 81 18.87 -2.35 1.72
C ASP A 81 17.41 -2.76 1.89
N CYS A 82 16.50 -1.80 1.75
CA CYS A 82 15.07 -2.06 1.95
C CYS A 82 14.45 -2.97 0.90
N LEU A 83 15.12 -3.26 -0.21
CA LEU A 83 14.61 -4.17 -1.23
C LEU A 83 14.54 -5.61 -0.73
N ASP A 84 15.40 -5.97 0.21
CA ASP A 84 15.42 -7.31 0.80
C ASP A 84 14.48 -7.43 2.01
N LEU A 85 13.90 -6.33 2.45
CA LEU A 85 13.07 -6.28 3.63
C LEU A 85 11.62 -6.58 3.28
N GLU A 86 10.99 -7.46 4.06
CA GLU A 86 9.55 -7.75 3.96
C GLU A 86 8.88 -7.24 5.23
N PHE A 87 7.77 -6.56 5.10
CA PHE A 87 7.08 -5.98 6.24
C PHE A 87 5.60 -5.84 5.98
N ASP A 88 4.82 -5.74 7.05
CA ASP A 88 3.39 -5.48 6.96
C ASP A 88 3.14 -3.98 7.05
N ILE A 89 2.19 -3.51 6.26
CA ILE A 89 1.77 -2.10 6.29
C ILE A 89 0.34 -2.07 6.81
N VAL A 90 0.12 -1.35 7.90
CA VAL A 90 -1.21 -1.15 8.46
C VAL A 90 -1.68 0.25 8.10
N VAL A 91 -2.78 0.33 7.36
CA VAL A 91 -3.34 1.60 6.90
C VAL A 91 -4.68 1.82 7.58
N THR A 92 -4.82 2.93 8.26
CA THR A 92 -6.05 3.27 8.98
C THR A 92 -6.68 4.51 8.35
N TYR A 93 -7.96 4.39 8.01
CA TYR A 93 -8.77 5.48 7.48
C TYR A 93 -9.79 5.87 8.54
N THR A 94 -9.84 7.14 8.90
CA THR A 94 -10.78 7.65 9.88
C THR A 94 -11.72 8.66 9.23
N SER A 95 -13.02 8.47 9.37
CA SER A 95 -14.01 9.42 8.89
C SER A 95 -15.09 9.57 9.98
N GLY A 96 -15.00 10.67 10.74
CA GLY A 96 -15.90 10.89 11.86
C GLY A 96 -15.80 9.79 12.89
N GLU A 97 -16.88 9.03 13.08
CA GLU A 97 -16.91 7.91 14.03
C GLU A 97 -16.50 6.59 13.42
N THR A 98 -16.31 6.54 12.09
CA THR A 98 -15.98 5.31 11.38
C THR A 98 -14.48 5.18 11.19
N VAL A 99 -13.93 4.03 11.60
CA VAL A 99 -12.51 3.70 11.42
C VAL A 99 -12.43 2.42 10.59
N THR A 100 -11.70 2.49 9.48
CA THR A 100 -11.45 1.33 8.62
C THR A 100 -9.96 1.04 8.60
N THR A 101 -9.60 -0.20 8.84
CA THR A 101 -8.21 -0.63 8.85
C THR A 101 -7.97 -1.65 7.74
N ASP A 102 -6.95 -1.42 6.93
CA ASP A 102 -6.48 -2.36 5.93
C ASP A 102 -5.08 -2.81 6.31
N ILE A 103 -4.79 -4.09 6.11
CA ILE A 103 -3.46 -4.64 6.39
C ILE A 103 -2.89 -5.19 5.09
N ILE A 104 -1.74 -4.66 4.69
CA ILE A 104 -0.97 -5.15 3.55
C ILE A 104 0.07 -6.11 4.10
N ARG A 105 -0.04 -7.40 3.75
CA ARG A 105 0.80 -8.45 4.32
C ARG A 105 2.03 -8.72 3.48
N CYS A 106 3.17 -8.77 4.12
CA CYS A 106 4.46 -9.12 3.52
C CYS A 106 4.75 -8.29 2.28
N ALA A 107 4.66 -6.97 2.43
CA ALA A 107 5.01 -6.05 1.35
C ALA A 107 6.52 -6.02 1.17
N SER A 108 6.96 -6.04 -0.08
CA SER A 108 8.37 -5.92 -0.44
C SER A 108 8.52 -4.86 -1.50
N ILE A 109 9.41 -3.91 -1.25
CA ILE A 109 9.66 -2.79 -2.17
C ILE A 109 10.47 -3.31 -3.35
N THR A 110 10.02 -2.99 -4.56
CA THR A 110 10.67 -3.47 -5.78
C THR A 110 11.74 -2.53 -6.32
N GLU A 111 11.64 -1.24 -6.00
CA GLU A 111 12.68 -0.27 -6.34
C GLU A 111 12.63 0.94 -5.40
N PHE A 112 13.75 1.60 -5.22
CA PHE A 112 13.78 2.84 -4.46
C PHE A 112 14.64 3.88 -5.20
N PRO A 113 14.04 4.92 -5.77
CA PRO A 113 14.79 6.01 -6.36
C PRO A 113 15.31 6.96 -5.29
N LYS A 114 16.46 7.52 -5.52
CA LYS A 114 17.04 8.60 -4.72
C LYS A 114 17.46 9.73 -5.62
N GLY A 115 17.26 10.95 -5.18
CA GLY A 115 17.73 12.10 -5.93
C GLY A 115 17.08 13.38 -5.43
N MET A 116 17.63 14.46 -5.87
CA MET A 116 17.11 15.80 -5.61
C MET A 116 17.53 16.71 -6.75
N LYS A 117 16.64 17.57 -7.17
CA LYS A 117 16.91 18.53 -8.23
C LYS A 117 17.16 19.90 -7.64
N GLU A 118 17.96 20.71 -8.34
CA GLU A 118 18.17 22.10 -7.98
C GLU A 118 16.82 22.84 -7.90
N GLY A 119 16.60 23.55 -6.81
CA GLY A 119 15.36 24.26 -6.57
C GLY A 119 14.31 23.49 -5.77
N ASP A 120 14.52 22.20 -5.53
CA ASP A 120 13.61 21.40 -4.71
C ASP A 120 13.70 21.81 -3.24
N LEU A 121 12.54 22.01 -2.62
CA LEU A 121 12.46 22.30 -1.20
C LEU A 121 12.41 21.05 -0.34
N ASN A 122 12.04 19.92 -0.94
CA ASN A 122 12.02 18.62 -0.27
C ASN A 122 12.30 17.51 -1.29
N SER A 123 12.58 16.33 -0.80
CA SER A 123 12.79 15.16 -1.64
C SER A 123 11.71 14.12 -1.35
N GLU A 124 10.93 13.80 -2.37
CA GLU A 124 9.79 12.91 -2.29
C GLU A 124 9.97 11.78 -3.30
N HIS A 125 9.78 10.55 -2.85
CA HIS A 125 10.04 9.38 -3.68
C HIS A 125 8.88 8.40 -3.64
N ALA A 126 8.57 7.84 -4.81
CA ALA A 126 7.57 6.79 -4.94
C ALA A 126 8.28 5.43 -4.85
N LEU A 127 7.82 4.60 -3.92
CA LEU A 127 8.36 3.27 -3.70
C LEU A 127 7.31 2.23 -4.11
N PRO A 128 7.40 1.67 -5.31
CA PRO A 128 6.48 0.62 -5.70
C PRO A 128 6.76 -0.66 -4.92
N PHE A 129 5.72 -1.37 -4.54
CA PHE A 129 5.85 -2.62 -3.80
C PHE A 129 4.86 -3.66 -4.30
N ILE A 130 5.18 -4.92 -4.03
CA ILE A 130 4.25 -6.03 -4.19
C ILE A 130 4.01 -6.65 -2.82
N ALA A 131 2.91 -7.35 -2.67
CA ALA A 131 2.55 -7.96 -1.39
C ALA A 131 1.99 -9.36 -1.58
N LEU A 132 1.98 -10.14 -0.51
CA LEU A 132 1.39 -11.48 -0.53
C LEU A 132 -0.13 -11.45 -0.32
N GLY A 133 -0.64 -10.41 0.31
CA GLY A 133 -2.06 -10.27 0.53
C GLY A 133 -2.43 -8.90 1.04
N ILE A 134 -3.69 -8.53 0.84
CA ILE A 134 -4.27 -7.31 1.40
C ILE A 134 -5.57 -7.71 2.08
N ASP A 135 -5.63 -7.50 3.39
CA ASP A 135 -6.86 -7.71 4.16
C ASP A 135 -7.55 -6.35 4.29
N THR A 136 -8.72 -6.21 3.68
CA THR A 136 -9.47 -4.97 3.71
C THR A 136 -10.53 -5.00 4.81
N ASN A 137 -10.84 -3.81 5.34
CA ASN A 137 -11.90 -3.64 6.34
C ASN A 137 -11.73 -4.56 7.56
N VAL A 138 -10.50 -4.64 8.05
CA VAL A 138 -10.22 -5.40 9.28
C VAL A 138 -10.72 -4.57 10.46
N THR A 139 -11.65 -5.12 11.20
CA THR A 139 -12.13 -4.48 12.42
C THR A 139 -11.28 -4.93 13.60
N ALA A 140 -10.81 -3.96 14.34
CA ALA A 140 -10.03 -4.24 15.53
C ALA A 140 -10.94 -4.78 16.65
#